data_c5d98f30bb5f36bb47a69a7469c39db0
#
_entry.id   c5d98f30bb5f36bb47a69a7469c39db0
#
_cell.length_a   1.000
_cell.length_b   1.000
_cell.length_c   1.000
_cell.angle_alpha   90.00
_cell.angle_beta   90.00
_cell.angle_gamma   90.00
#
_symmetry.space_group_name_H-M   'P 1'
#
loop_
_entity.id
_entity.type
_entity.pdbx_description
1 polymer ?
#
loop_
_entity_poly.entity_id
_entity_poly.type
_entity_poly.pdbx_seq_one_letter_code
_entity_poly.pdbx_strand_id
1 'polypeptide(L)'
;MTAKTRYDRLSSDRSQFLNTARQAADLTLPYLIRDDEVYTKGAVKLTTPWQSQGAKGVVTLASKLMLALLPPQTSFFKLQVNDVNLPEELGPEIRSELDLSFAKIERTIMESIAASSDRVVVHQALKHLVVAGNALVFMGKDGLKLYPLNRYAIDRDGNGNVIEIVTKETISKKLLKKFNPDYKPPQPNTPSDNTTR
;
A
#
# COMPACT_ATOMS: atom_id res chain seq x y z
N MET A 1 -0.88 -14.95 22.27
CA MET A 1 -1.22 -13.53 22.08
C MET A 1 -2.07 -13.42 20.82
N THR A 2 -3.23 -12.75 20.85
CA THR A 2 -4.10 -12.64 19.66
C THR A 2 -3.54 -11.58 18.70
N ALA A 3 -3.88 -11.67 17.40
CA ALA A 3 -3.46 -10.66 16.39
C ALA A 3 -3.92 -9.25 16.77
N LYS A 4 -5.11 -9.12 17.38
CA LYS A 4 -5.63 -7.83 17.90
C LYS A 4 -4.71 -7.25 18.97
N THR A 5 -4.35 -8.03 19.99
CA THR A 5 -3.48 -7.55 21.08
C THR A 5 -2.09 -7.13 20.57
N ARG A 6 -1.56 -7.84 19.55
CA ARG A 6 -0.30 -7.45 18.90
C ARG A 6 -0.42 -6.12 18.18
N TYR A 7 -1.47 -5.98 17.36
CA TYR A 7 -1.74 -4.72 16.66
C TYR A 7 -1.86 -3.54 17.63
N ASP A 8 -2.64 -3.70 18.70
CA ASP A 8 -2.89 -2.64 19.68
C ASP A 8 -1.58 -2.21 20.38
N ARG A 9 -0.70 -3.16 20.75
CA ARG A 9 0.62 -2.87 21.31
C ARG A 9 1.49 -2.10 20.33
N LEU A 10 1.70 -2.63 19.12
CA LEU A 10 2.55 -2.00 18.10
C LEU A 10 2.00 -0.64 17.65
N SER A 11 0.69 -0.48 17.63
CA SER A 11 0.04 0.80 17.32
C SER A 11 0.24 1.83 18.44
N SER A 12 0.22 1.39 19.71
CA SER A 12 0.49 2.24 20.87
C SER A 12 1.93 2.75 20.87
N ASP A 13 2.89 1.87 20.61
CA ASP A 13 4.33 2.20 20.59
C ASP A 13 4.69 3.29 19.57
N ARG A 14 3.94 3.38 18.46
CA ARG A 14 4.13 4.40 17.43
C ARG A 14 3.11 5.54 17.46
N SER A 15 2.37 5.71 18.55
CA SER A 15 1.28 6.69 18.66
C SER A 15 1.72 8.12 18.37
N GLN A 16 2.91 8.53 18.81
CA GLN A 16 3.46 9.86 18.55
C GLN A 16 3.69 10.08 17.04
N PHE A 17 4.25 9.09 16.35
CA PHE A 17 4.45 9.16 14.90
C PHE A 17 3.11 9.25 14.15
N LEU A 18 2.10 8.46 14.55
CA LEU A 18 0.76 8.51 13.96
C LEU A 18 0.11 9.89 14.14
N ASN A 19 0.26 10.50 15.31
CA ASN A 19 -0.28 11.84 15.58
C ASN A 19 0.39 12.91 14.71
N THR A 20 1.70 12.86 14.57
CA THR A 20 2.44 13.76 13.65
C THR A 20 2.00 13.59 12.20
N ALA A 21 1.85 12.35 11.75
CA ALA A 21 1.39 12.05 10.40
C ALA A 21 -0.06 12.53 10.14
N ARG A 22 -0.94 12.43 11.15
CA ARG A 22 -2.32 12.98 11.08
C ARG A 22 -2.31 14.49 10.97
N GLN A 23 -1.52 15.18 11.78
CA GLN A 23 -1.38 16.64 11.70
C GLN A 23 -0.88 17.07 10.31
N ALA A 24 0.12 16.37 9.76
CA ALA A 24 0.60 16.62 8.41
C ALA A 24 -0.48 16.37 7.34
N ALA A 25 -1.30 15.31 7.50
CA ALA A 25 -2.43 15.05 6.63
C ALA A 25 -3.50 16.12 6.72
N ASP A 26 -3.86 16.59 7.93
CA ASP A 26 -4.87 17.64 8.15
C ASP A 26 -4.47 18.97 7.51
N LEU A 27 -3.19 19.28 7.48
CA LEU A 27 -2.66 20.48 6.82
C LEU A 27 -2.55 20.36 5.29
N THR A 28 -2.63 19.15 4.75
CA THR A 28 -2.42 18.87 3.33
C THR A 28 -3.63 18.17 2.70
N LEU A 29 -3.72 16.85 2.87
CA LEU A 29 -4.75 15.97 2.31
C LEU A 29 -5.42 15.15 3.43
N PRO A 30 -6.42 15.69 4.15
CA PRO A 30 -7.02 15.07 5.34
C PRO A 30 -7.61 13.68 5.11
N TYR A 31 -7.96 13.35 3.87
CA TYR A 31 -8.53 12.04 3.54
C TYR A 31 -7.53 10.89 3.56
N LEU A 32 -6.20 11.15 3.59
CA LEU A 32 -5.18 10.11 3.53
C LEU A 32 -5.14 9.25 4.80
N ILE A 33 -5.25 9.88 5.97
CA ILE A 33 -5.16 9.20 7.26
C ILE A 33 -6.44 9.47 8.06
N ARG A 34 -7.47 8.67 7.81
CA ARG A 34 -8.76 8.78 8.50
C ARG A 34 -8.81 7.86 9.70
N ASP A 35 -9.46 8.30 10.77
CA ASP A 35 -9.78 7.43 11.89
C ASP A 35 -10.78 6.34 11.50
N ASP A 36 -10.60 5.14 12.05
CA ASP A 36 -11.45 3.99 11.73
C ASP A 36 -12.90 4.17 12.19
N GLU A 37 -13.16 5.02 13.18
CA GLU A 37 -14.51 5.35 13.65
C GLU A 37 -15.38 5.99 12.58
N VAL A 38 -14.75 6.63 11.58
CA VAL A 38 -15.43 7.29 10.46
C VAL A 38 -16.26 6.31 9.64
N TYR A 39 -15.81 5.06 9.53
CA TYR A 39 -16.50 4.03 8.74
C TYR A 39 -17.70 3.42 9.47
N THR A 40 -17.80 3.59 10.79
CA THR A 40 -18.87 3.00 11.62
C THR A 40 -19.97 3.99 11.99
N LYS A 41 -19.68 5.28 12.03
CA LYS A 41 -20.59 6.33 12.52
C LYS A 41 -21.21 7.22 11.44
N GLY A 42 -21.02 6.91 10.15
CA GLY A 42 -21.57 7.71 9.05
C GLY A 42 -20.62 8.78 8.52
N ALA A 43 -21.15 9.81 7.85
CA ALA A 43 -20.35 10.86 7.25
C ALA A 43 -19.61 11.69 8.31
N VAL A 44 -18.28 11.58 8.36
CA VAL A 44 -17.45 12.43 9.20
C VAL A 44 -16.98 13.64 8.42
N LYS A 45 -17.13 14.80 9.00
CA LYS A 45 -16.61 16.05 8.44
C LYS A 45 -15.09 16.04 8.55
N LEU A 46 -14.42 16.03 7.40
CA LEU A 46 -12.97 16.16 7.35
C LEU A 46 -12.57 17.59 7.70
N THR A 47 -11.39 17.73 8.32
CA THR A 47 -10.75 19.04 8.52
C THR A 47 -10.55 19.71 7.16
N THR A 48 -10.92 20.98 7.06
CA THR A 48 -10.69 21.76 5.84
C THR A 48 -9.42 22.58 6.06
N PRO A 49 -8.34 22.35 5.29
CA PRO A 49 -7.13 23.15 5.40
C PRO A 49 -7.41 24.64 5.10
N TRP A 50 -6.79 25.54 5.85
CA TRP A 50 -6.95 27.00 5.68
C TRP A 50 -6.47 27.49 4.32
N GLN A 51 -5.53 26.76 3.70
CA GLN A 51 -4.97 27.07 2.39
C GLN A 51 -4.69 25.80 1.59
N SER A 52 -4.71 25.92 0.26
CA SER A 52 -4.53 24.78 -0.65
C SER A 52 -3.06 24.50 -1.04
N GLN A 53 -2.10 25.29 -0.55
CA GLN A 53 -0.70 25.19 -0.98
C GLN A 53 -0.08 23.84 -0.67
N GLY A 54 -0.31 23.33 0.55
CA GLY A 54 0.14 21.99 0.95
C GLY A 54 -0.46 20.89 0.09
N ALA A 55 -1.77 20.93 -0.16
CA ALA A 55 -2.46 19.97 -1.01
C ALA A 55 -1.91 19.98 -2.46
N LYS A 56 -1.75 21.16 -3.05
CA LYS A 56 -1.17 21.31 -4.38
C LYS A 56 0.25 20.77 -4.44
N GLY A 57 1.08 21.08 -3.44
CA GLY A 57 2.45 20.60 -3.33
C GLY A 57 2.54 19.07 -3.32
N VAL A 58 1.74 18.41 -2.46
CA VAL A 58 1.70 16.94 -2.36
C VAL A 58 1.25 16.31 -3.68
N VAL A 59 0.18 16.82 -4.29
CA VAL A 59 -0.35 16.28 -5.55
C VAL A 59 0.66 16.44 -6.68
N THR A 60 1.26 17.63 -6.80
CA THR A 60 2.25 17.92 -7.83
C THR A 60 3.51 17.06 -7.68
N LEU A 61 4.01 16.92 -6.43
CA LEU A 61 5.20 16.10 -6.17
C LEU A 61 4.91 14.62 -6.43
N ALA A 62 3.79 14.09 -5.94
CA ALA A 62 3.40 12.71 -6.18
C ALA A 62 3.24 12.41 -7.68
N SER A 63 2.68 13.35 -8.45
CA SER A 63 2.53 13.20 -9.91
C SER A 63 3.88 13.24 -10.64
N LYS A 64 4.80 14.10 -10.24
CA LYS A 64 6.16 14.13 -10.79
C LYS A 64 6.94 12.84 -10.47
N LEU A 65 6.84 12.36 -9.22
CA LEU A 65 7.44 11.09 -8.82
C LEU A 65 6.85 9.92 -9.61
N MET A 66 5.53 9.92 -9.84
CA MET A 66 4.86 8.89 -10.62
C MET A 66 5.38 8.85 -12.07
N LEU A 67 5.54 10.01 -12.70
CA LEU A 67 6.08 10.10 -14.06
C LEU A 67 7.55 9.67 -14.14
N ALA A 68 8.33 9.92 -13.09
CA ALA A 68 9.73 9.51 -13.04
C ALA A 68 9.89 8.01 -12.79
N LEU A 69 9.05 7.42 -11.92
CA LEU A 69 9.15 5.99 -11.54
C LEU A 69 8.47 5.07 -12.55
N LEU A 70 7.30 5.46 -13.05
CA LEU A 70 6.48 4.66 -13.95
C LEU A 70 6.05 5.49 -15.18
N PRO A 71 6.96 5.81 -16.08
CA PRO A 71 6.63 6.57 -17.28
C PRO A 71 5.57 5.81 -18.12
N PRO A 72 4.58 6.52 -18.72
CA PRO A 72 3.45 5.85 -19.37
C PRO A 72 3.81 5.20 -20.73
N GLN A 73 4.85 5.70 -21.39
CA GLN A 73 5.16 5.33 -22.79
C GLN A 73 6.50 4.61 -22.97
N THR A 74 7.33 4.59 -21.94
CA THR A 74 8.66 3.96 -22.01
C THR A 74 8.76 2.87 -20.94
N SER A 75 9.47 1.78 -21.26
CA SER A 75 9.78 0.77 -20.27
C SER A 75 10.67 1.37 -19.18
N PHE A 76 10.29 1.16 -17.91
CA PHE A 76 11.07 1.59 -16.75
C PHE A 76 12.04 0.50 -16.26
N PHE A 77 12.05 -0.64 -16.90
CA PHE A 77 12.95 -1.76 -16.65
C PHE A 77 13.40 -2.38 -17.97
N LYS A 78 14.52 -3.08 -17.94
CA LYS A 78 15.05 -3.83 -19.06
C LYS A 78 15.45 -5.23 -18.59
N LEU A 79 15.04 -6.23 -19.34
CA LEU A 79 15.46 -7.61 -19.12
C LEU A 79 16.78 -7.86 -19.85
N GLN A 80 17.75 -8.39 -19.14
CA GLN A 80 19.07 -8.76 -19.71
C GLN A 80 19.52 -10.08 -19.11
N VAL A 81 20.16 -10.89 -19.92
CA VAL A 81 20.87 -12.08 -19.43
C VAL A 81 22.23 -11.64 -18.91
N ASN A 82 22.60 -12.14 -17.73
CA ASN A 82 23.94 -11.91 -17.21
C ASN A 82 24.92 -12.75 -18.04
N ASP A 83 25.88 -12.11 -18.70
CA ASP A 83 26.87 -12.73 -19.55
C ASP A 83 27.71 -13.84 -18.83
N VAL A 84 27.78 -13.76 -17.49
CA VAL A 84 28.47 -14.76 -16.64
C VAL A 84 27.82 -16.16 -16.72
N ASN A 85 26.53 -16.23 -17.02
CA ASN A 85 25.78 -17.50 -17.08
C ASN A 85 25.54 -18.00 -18.50
N LEU A 86 26.07 -17.32 -19.52
CA LEU A 86 25.96 -17.72 -20.91
C LEU A 86 27.20 -18.52 -21.29
N PRO A 87 27.05 -19.70 -21.92
CA PRO A 87 28.18 -20.39 -22.56
C PRO A 87 28.84 -19.46 -23.58
N GLU A 88 30.17 -19.40 -23.59
CA GLU A 88 30.95 -18.56 -24.55
C GLU A 88 30.67 -18.89 -26.02
N GLU A 89 30.06 -20.03 -26.29
CA GLU A 89 29.75 -20.54 -27.65
C GLU A 89 28.44 -20.02 -28.26
N LEU A 90 27.65 -19.18 -27.52
CA LEU A 90 26.42 -18.62 -28.07
C LEU A 90 26.73 -17.57 -29.16
N GLY A 91 26.50 -17.96 -30.41
CA GLY A 91 26.68 -17.07 -31.55
C GLY A 91 25.85 -15.79 -31.49
N PRO A 92 26.26 -14.73 -32.22
CA PRO A 92 25.59 -13.44 -32.21
C PRO A 92 24.11 -13.50 -32.63
N GLU A 93 23.70 -14.47 -33.42
CA GLU A 93 22.33 -14.72 -33.88
C GLU A 93 21.42 -15.11 -32.71
N ILE A 94 21.85 -15.99 -31.81
CA ILE A 94 21.10 -16.43 -30.64
C ILE A 94 20.95 -15.31 -29.64
N ARG A 95 21.97 -14.47 -29.47
CA ARG A 95 21.89 -13.28 -28.63
C ARG A 95 20.84 -12.29 -29.13
N SER A 96 20.78 -12.04 -30.43
CA SER A 96 19.78 -11.16 -31.04
C SER A 96 18.36 -11.71 -30.88
N GLU A 97 18.17 -13.02 -31.00
CA GLU A 97 16.88 -13.68 -30.81
C GLU A 97 16.41 -13.61 -29.35
N LEU A 98 17.33 -13.75 -28.39
CA LEU A 98 17.06 -13.58 -26.97
C LEU A 98 16.63 -12.13 -26.65
N ASP A 99 17.36 -11.15 -27.20
CA ASP A 99 17.03 -9.73 -26.99
C ASP A 99 15.64 -9.37 -27.55
N LEU A 100 15.30 -9.91 -28.71
CA LEU A 100 13.95 -9.75 -29.29
C LEU A 100 12.87 -10.41 -28.42
N SER A 101 13.16 -11.56 -27.85
CA SER A 101 12.25 -12.27 -26.97
C SER A 101 12.03 -11.49 -25.67
N PHE A 102 13.09 -10.94 -25.07
CA PHE A 102 12.99 -10.08 -23.90
C PHE A 102 12.22 -8.79 -24.18
N ALA A 103 12.45 -8.16 -25.31
CA ALA A 103 11.70 -6.97 -25.71
C ALA A 103 10.19 -7.24 -25.84
N LYS A 104 9.81 -8.44 -26.35
CA LYS A 104 8.40 -8.85 -26.38
C LYS A 104 7.83 -9.06 -24.97
N ILE A 105 8.58 -9.68 -24.07
CA ILE A 105 8.15 -9.88 -22.66
C ILE A 105 8.01 -8.54 -21.96
N GLU A 106 8.99 -7.64 -22.09
CA GLU A 106 8.94 -6.27 -21.52
C GLU A 106 7.66 -5.55 -21.97
N ARG A 107 7.38 -5.61 -23.27
CA ARG A 107 6.17 -4.98 -23.83
C ARG A 107 4.90 -5.59 -23.26
N THR A 108 4.79 -6.89 -23.16
CA THR A 108 3.62 -7.58 -22.59
C THR A 108 3.41 -7.21 -21.12
N ILE A 109 4.49 -7.11 -20.34
CA ILE A 109 4.43 -6.68 -18.95
C ILE A 109 3.95 -5.22 -18.87
N MET A 110 4.49 -4.33 -19.71
CA MET A 110 4.07 -2.93 -19.75
C MET A 110 2.60 -2.77 -20.11
N GLU A 111 2.11 -3.53 -21.07
CA GLU A 111 0.70 -3.57 -21.48
C GLU A 111 -0.19 -4.07 -20.31
N SER A 112 0.24 -5.10 -19.59
CA SER A 112 -0.45 -5.62 -18.41
C SER A 112 -0.53 -4.59 -17.27
N ILE A 113 0.58 -3.89 -16.98
CA ILE A 113 0.63 -2.82 -15.98
C ILE A 113 -0.27 -1.64 -16.40
N ALA A 114 -0.30 -1.31 -17.69
CA ALA A 114 -1.16 -0.25 -18.21
C ALA A 114 -2.66 -0.59 -18.11
N ALA A 115 -3.01 -1.86 -18.27
CA ALA A 115 -4.39 -2.36 -18.14
C ALA A 115 -4.83 -2.50 -16.67
N SER A 116 -3.91 -2.61 -15.73
CA SER A 116 -4.20 -2.75 -14.30
C SER A 116 -4.49 -1.42 -13.61
N SER A 117 -5.08 -1.48 -12.41
CA SER A 117 -5.25 -0.31 -11.53
C SER A 117 -3.99 0.02 -10.72
N ASP A 118 -2.88 -0.69 -10.92
CA ASP A 118 -1.68 -0.60 -10.07
C ASP A 118 -1.05 0.80 -10.11
N ARG A 119 -1.10 1.47 -11.25
CA ARG A 119 -0.63 2.85 -11.38
C ARG A 119 -1.37 3.82 -10.46
N VAL A 120 -2.68 3.63 -10.28
CA VAL A 120 -3.50 4.45 -9.38
C VAL A 120 -3.10 4.18 -7.93
N VAL A 121 -2.90 2.91 -7.58
CA VAL A 121 -2.48 2.49 -6.24
C VAL A 121 -1.10 3.06 -5.90
N VAL A 122 -0.13 2.98 -6.83
CA VAL A 122 1.21 3.55 -6.66
C VAL A 122 1.14 5.07 -6.49
N HIS A 123 0.34 5.78 -7.29
CA HIS A 123 0.17 7.23 -7.14
C HIS A 123 -0.41 7.61 -5.78
N GLN A 124 -1.37 6.83 -5.25
CA GLN A 124 -1.88 7.01 -3.90
C GLN A 124 -0.81 6.70 -2.84
N ALA A 125 -0.03 5.63 -3.03
CA ALA A 125 1.08 5.29 -2.14
C ALA A 125 2.13 6.42 -2.07
N LEU A 126 2.45 7.05 -3.19
CA LEU A 126 3.35 8.19 -3.24
C LEU A 126 2.81 9.39 -2.45
N LYS A 127 1.50 9.67 -2.49
CA LYS A 127 0.90 10.70 -1.63
C LYS A 127 1.05 10.38 -0.14
N HIS A 128 0.80 9.13 0.25
CA HIS A 128 1.03 8.69 1.64
C HIS A 128 2.51 8.81 2.03
N LEU A 129 3.42 8.44 1.14
CA LEU A 129 4.86 8.52 1.38
C LEU A 129 5.31 9.98 1.58
N VAL A 130 4.82 10.91 0.75
CA VAL A 130 5.16 12.34 0.86
C VAL A 130 4.61 12.95 2.15
N VAL A 131 3.39 12.60 2.57
CA VAL A 131 2.74 13.21 3.75
C VAL A 131 3.16 12.54 5.04
N ALA A 132 3.23 11.21 5.07
CA ALA A 132 3.44 10.42 6.27
C ALA A 132 4.82 9.75 6.37
N GLY A 133 5.65 9.84 5.32
CA GLY A 133 6.97 9.19 5.28
C GLY A 133 6.93 7.67 5.17
N ASN A 134 5.73 7.05 5.22
CA ASN A 134 5.55 5.61 5.18
C ASN A 134 4.30 5.22 4.38
N ALA A 135 4.41 4.14 3.61
CA ALA A 135 3.30 3.51 2.91
C ALA A 135 3.52 2.00 2.87
N LEU A 136 2.47 1.21 3.07
CA LEU A 136 2.49 -0.22 2.89
C LEU A 136 1.69 -0.59 1.65
N VAL A 137 2.36 -1.18 0.68
CA VAL A 137 1.73 -1.73 -0.52
C VAL A 137 1.88 -3.24 -0.49
N PHE A 138 0.77 -3.94 -0.62
CA PHE A 138 0.71 -5.40 -0.70
C PHE A 138 0.44 -5.83 -2.14
N MET A 139 1.25 -6.74 -2.66
CA MET A 139 1.04 -7.35 -3.96
C MET A 139 0.21 -8.63 -3.78
N GLY A 140 -1.06 -8.56 -4.17
CA GLY A 140 -1.99 -9.68 -4.15
C GLY A 140 -2.17 -10.30 -5.53
N LYS A 141 -3.01 -11.34 -5.61
CA LYS A 141 -3.37 -11.96 -6.89
C LYS A 141 -4.19 -11.02 -7.80
N ASP A 142 -4.95 -10.13 -7.19
CA ASP A 142 -5.83 -9.18 -7.88
C ASP A 142 -5.16 -7.82 -8.15
N GLY A 143 -3.84 -7.70 -7.95
CA GLY A 143 -3.05 -6.48 -8.12
C GLY A 143 -2.57 -5.86 -6.81
N LEU A 144 -2.13 -4.61 -6.87
CA LEU A 144 -1.59 -3.88 -5.73
C LEU A 144 -2.71 -3.36 -4.82
N LYS A 145 -2.49 -3.47 -3.52
CA LYS A 145 -3.37 -2.93 -2.47
C LYS A 145 -2.58 -2.02 -1.53
N LEU A 146 -3.05 -0.79 -1.38
CA LEU A 146 -2.46 0.18 -0.44
C LEU A 146 -3.13 0.06 0.93
N TYR A 147 -2.32 0.00 1.98
CA TYR A 147 -2.76 0.11 3.36
C TYR A 147 -2.37 1.50 3.90
N PRO A 148 -3.34 2.33 4.31
CA PRO A 148 -3.07 3.58 4.99
C PRO A 148 -2.31 3.35 6.31
N LEU A 149 -1.55 4.36 6.75
CA LEU A 149 -0.67 4.27 7.92
C LEU A 149 -1.37 3.79 9.20
N ASN A 150 -2.63 4.15 9.41
CA ASN A 150 -3.45 3.76 10.56
C ASN A 150 -4.00 2.32 10.47
N ARG A 151 -3.77 1.60 9.37
CA ARG A 151 -4.30 0.25 9.14
C ARG A 151 -3.24 -0.85 9.14
N TYR A 152 -2.02 -0.54 9.43
CA TYR A 152 -0.98 -1.54 9.61
C TYR A 152 -0.05 -1.13 10.74
N ALA A 153 0.59 -2.08 11.37
CA ALA A 153 1.65 -1.88 12.34
C ALA A 153 2.82 -2.79 11.99
N ILE A 154 4.03 -2.32 12.21
CA ILE A 154 5.27 -3.02 11.86
C ILE A 154 6.10 -3.14 13.11
N ASP A 155 6.60 -4.35 13.36
CA ASP A 155 7.66 -4.63 14.32
C ASP A 155 8.99 -4.70 13.58
N ARG A 156 10.04 -4.07 14.13
CA ARG A 156 11.37 -4.03 13.55
C ARG A 156 12.41 -4.39 14.60
N ASP A 157 13.49 -5.03 14.16
CA ASP A 157 14.67 -5.25 14.99
C ASP A 157 15.49 -3.96 15.16
N GLY A 158 16.52 -4.02 16.01
CA GLY A 158 17.45 -2.91 16.24
C GLY A 158 18.23 -2.46 14.99
N ASN A 159 18.28 -3.28 13.95
CA ASN A 159 18.91 -2.97 12.66
C ASN A 159 17.93 -2.41 11.64
N GLY A 160 16.65 -2.31 12.00
CA GLY A 160 15.58 -1.80 11.12
C GLY A 160 14.93 -2.85 10.20
N ASN A 161 15.34 -4.13 10.29
CA ASN A 161 14.70 -5.19 9.54
C ASN A 161 13.29 -5.44 10.04
N VAL A 162 12.38 -5.74 9.11
CA VAL A 162 10.98 -6.02 9.44
C VAL A 162 10.86 -7.45 9.97
N ILE A 163 10.41 -7.59 11.22
CA ILE A 163 10.13 -8.86 11.87
C ILE A 163 8.69 -9.31 11.62
N GLU A 164 7.74 -8.39 11.84
CA GLU A 164 6.31 -8.68 11.73
C GLU A 164 5.55 -7.48 11.14
N ILE A 165 4.56 -7.77 10.31
CA ILE A 165 3.60 -6.77 9.82
C ILE A 165 2.21 -7.25 10.20
N VAL A 166 1.46 -6.42 10.93
CA VAL A 166 0.07 -6.69 11.30
C VAL A 166 -0.82 -5.67 10.60
N THR A 167 -1.76 -6.14 9.79
CA THR A 167 -2.73 -5.30 9.09
C THR A 167 -4.10 -5.38 9.76
N LYS A 168 -4.82 -4.26 9.77
CA LYS A 168 -6.20 -4.16 10.26
C LYS A 168 -7.13 -3.80 9.10
N GLU A 169 -8.11 -4.66 8.84
CA GLU A 169 -9.10 -4.44 7.79
C GLU A 169 -10.51 -4.46 8.37
N THR A 170 -11.36 -3.57 7.84
CA THR A 170 -12.79 -3.58 8.13
C THR A 170 -13.50 -4.28 6.97
N ILE A 171 -14.06 -5.47 7.23
CA ILE A 171 -14.68 -6.31 6.23
C ILE A 171 -16.18 -6.43 6.53
N SER A 172 -17.01 -6.37 5.50
CA SER A 172 -18.45 -6.62 5.63
C SER A 172 -18.71 -8.03 6.18
N LYS A 173 -19.66 -8.16 7.10
CA LYS A 173 -20.07 -9.48 7.66
C LYS A 173 -20.43 -10.52 6.57
N LYS A 174 -20.98 -10.06 5.43
CA LYS A 174 -21.30 -10.92 4.28
C LYS A 174 -20.06 -11.55 3.63
N LEU A 175 -18.92 -10.86 3.68
CA LEU A 175 -17.67 -11.30 3.07
C LEU A 175 -16.77 -12.08 4.04
N LEU A 176 -17.07 -12.08 5.34
CA LEU A 176 -16.24 -12.74 6.36
C LEU A 176 -16.07 -14.23 6.07
N LYS A 177 -17.14 -14.93 5.63
CA LYS A 177 -17.06 -16.35 5.27
C LYS A 177 -16.12 -16.64 4.09
N LYS A 178 -15.95 -15.67 3.16
CA LYS A 178 -15.04 -15.81 2.02
C LYS A 178 -13.56 -15.70 2.46
N PHE A 179 -13.29 -14.85 3.45
CA PHE A 179 -11.94 -14.63 3.97
C PHE A 179 -11.54 -15.60 5.07
N ASN A 180 -12.51 -16.04 5.87
CA ASN A 180 -12.32 -17.05 6.91
C ASN A 180 -13.50 -18.04 6.87
N PRO A 181 -13.34 -19.21 6.23
CA PRO A 181 -14.37 -20.23 6.13
C PRO A 181 -14.85 -20.73 7.50
N ASP A 182 -13.97 -20.76 8.50
CA ASP A 182 -14.24 -21.21 9.86
C ASP A 182 -14.91 -20.16 10.75
N TYR A 183 -15.18 -18.96 10.21
CA TYR A 183 -15.83 -17.90 10.96
C TYR A 183 -17.26 -18.29 11.35
N LYS A 184 -17.49 -18.43 12.66
CA LYS A 184 -18.81 -18.59 13.26
C LYS A 184 -19.28 -17.23 13.76
N PRO A 185 -20.39 -16.67 13.23
CA PRO A 185 -20.92 -15.41 13.76
C PRO A 185 -21.28 -15.59 15.24
N PRO A 186 -21.06 -14.57 16.09
CA PRO A 186 -21.50 -14.62 17.48
C PRO A 186 -23.01 -14.87 17.52
N GLN A 187 -23.44 -15.76 18.42
CA GLN A 187 -24.86 -16.06 18.58
C GLN A 187 -25.62 -14.81 19.05
N PRO A 188 -26.87 -14.58 18.59
CA PRO A 188 -27.60 -13.35 18.88
C PRO A 188 -27.92 -13.10 20.34
N ASN A 189 -27.66 -14.05 21.23
CA ASN A 189 -27.99 -13.99 22.67
C ASN A 189 -26.76 -13.77 23.59
N THR A 190 -25.61 -13.46 23.08
CA THR A 190 -24.51 -13.02 23.93
C THR A 190 -24.77 -11.54 24.27
N PRO A 191 -24.98 -11.16 25.56
CA PRO A 191 -25.10 -9.76 25.92
C PRO A 191 -23.86 -9.03 25.40
N SER A 192 -24.06 -8.02 24.58
CA SER A 192 -22.96 -7.13 24.22
C SER A 192 -22.45 -6.53 25.52
N ASP A 193 -21.21 -6.80 25.87
CA ASP A 193 -20.52 -6.13 26.95
C ASP A 193 -20.44 -4.64 26.63
N ASN A 194 -21.54 -3.97 26.93
CA ASN A 194 -21.67 -2.52 26.96
C ASN A 194 -21.14 -2.02 28.28
N THR A 195 -19.88 -2.29 28.58
CA THR A 195 -19.19 -1.67 29.71
C THR A 195 -17.92 -1.01 29.21
N THR A 196 -18.11 0.15 28.60
CA THR A 196 -17.05 1.14 28.56
C THR A 196 -17.64 2.47 29.04
N ARG A 197 -17.47 2.70 30.32
CA ARG A 197 -17.42 4.04 30.87
C ARG A 197 -16.07 4.66 30.51
#